data_401477054fc93cc97b8b71fc6737b022
#
_entry.id   401477054fc93cc97b8b71fc6737b022
#
_cell.length_a   1.000
_cell.length_b   1.000
_cell.length_c   1.000
_cell.angle_alpha   90.00
_cell.angle_beta   90.00
_cell.angle_gamma   90.00
#
_symmetry.space_group_name_H-M   'P 1'
#
loop_
_entity.id
_entity.type
_entity.pdbx_description
1 polymer ?
#
loop_
_entity_poly.entity_id
_entity_poly.type
_entity_poly.pdbx_seq_one_letter_code
_entity_poly.pdbx_strand_id
1 'polypeptide(L)'
;MQTVLADLHLHTLLSPCAEVEMTPHHIVMRAAEYGIGAVAITDHNASANVPAALEAAQRYGVKVFPGMEVESSEEAHIVALFDTLEQLQSWQLLVDEHMNGMLNDVERFGAQYVVDADDEFVREEQRLLHAPLSLTAAQVVQQVAALGGLTIAAHIDRPSYSILGQLGFIEPDFGFAAAEISAAGWQRKLQSKLQRLAGYLPFVTDSDAHNIYDFVQGPKNLLQVEELTIAELKLALAGKGMRNVLPGQFSDFCKE
;
A
#
# COMPACT_ATOMS: atom_id res chain seq x y z
N MET A 1 2.13 5.63 -23.92
CA MET A 1 1.68 6.34 -22.69
C MET A 1 0.23 5.99 -22.45
N GLN A 2 -0.10 5.48 -21.27
CA GLN A 2 -1.47 5.19 -20.81
C GLN A 2 -1.79 6.03 -19.57
N THR A 3 -3.07 6.24 -19.33
CA THR A 3 -3.55 6.94 -18.14
C THR A 3 -4.41 5.97 -17.34
N VAL A 4 -4.01 5.65 -16.12
CA VAL A 4 -4.61 4.60 -15.30
C VAL A 4 -4.91 5.13 -13.91
N LEU A 5 -6.14 4.92 -13.45
CA LEU A 5 -6.53 5.18 -12.06
C LEU A 5 -5.98 4.05 -11.19
N ALA A 6 -5.24 4.39 -10.14
CA ALA A 6 -4.57 3.41 -9.28
C ALA A 6 -4.76 3.70 -7.79
N ASP A 7 -4.95 2.64 -7.02
CA ASP A 7 -4.91 2.63 -5.56
C ASP A 7 -3.71 1.80 -5.10
N LEU A 8 -2.72 2.47 -4.50
CA LEU A 8 -1.44 1.85 -4.19
C LEU A 8 -1.33 1.45 -2.70
N HIS A 9 -2.41 1.61 -1.93
CA HIS A 9 -2.46 1.29 -0.51
C HIS A 9 -3.87 0.84 -0.11
N LEU A 10 -4.06 -0.47 0.08
CA LEU A 10 -5.29 -1.05 0.59
C LEU A 10 -5.05 -2.43 1.23
N HIS A 11 -5.97 -2.83 2.10
CA HIS A 11 -5.85 -4.04 2.90
C HIS A 11 -6.88 -5.10 2.51
N THR A 12 -6.51 -6.37 2.68
CA THR A 12 -7.44 -7.49 2.61
C THR A 12 -7.86 -7.93 4.02
N LEU A 13 -8.75 -8.91 4.09
CA LEU A 13 -9.16 -9.56 5.34
C LEU A 13 -8.01 -10.30 6.07
N LEU A 14 -6.79 -10.27 5.52
CA LEU A 14 -5.58 -10.74 6.22
C LEU A 14 -5.14 -9.72 7.28
N SER A 15 -5.34 -8.43 7.04
CA SER A 15 -5.12 -7.38 8.03
C SER A 15 -6.24 -7.40 9.06
N PRO A 16 -5.95 -7.52 10.37
CA PRO A 16 -6.99 -7.72 11.39
C PRO A 16 -7.93 -6.51 11.57
N CYS A 17 -7.53 -5.36 11.05
CA CYS A 17 -8.33 -4.11 11.02
C CYS A 17 -9.27 -4.02 9.82
N ALA A 18 -9.15 -4.92 8.83
CA ALA A 18 -9.99 -4.90 7.64
C ALA A 18 -11.26 -5.75 7.82
N GLU A 19 -12.34 -5.33 7.17
CA GLU A 19 -13.59 -6.07 7.15
C GLU A 19 -13.47 -7.37 6.34
N VAL A 20 -14.28 -8.38 6.69
CA VAL A 20 -14.23 -9.71 6.09
C VAL A 20 -14.55 -9.72 4.58
N GLU A 21 -15.27 -8.73 4.09
CA GLU A 21 -15.57 -8.56 2.64
C GLU A 21 -14.39 -8.03 1.82
N MET A 22 -13.29 -7.62 2.47
CA MET A 22 -12.06 -7.21 1.78
C MET A 22 -11.27 -8.43 1.28
N THR A 23 -11.95 -9.30 0.53
CA THR A 23 -11.31 -10.46 -0.08
C THR A 23 -10.55 -10.06 -1.35
N PRO A 24 -9.45 -10.76 -1.70
CA PRO A 24 -8.67 -10.46 -2.91
C PRO A 24 -9.51 -10.42 -4.20
N HIS A 25 -10.39 -11.39 -4.39
CA HIS A 25 -11.26 -11.44 -5.57
C HIS A 25 -12.26 -10.28 -5.58
N HIS A 26 -12.93 -10.01 -4.45
CA HIS A 26 -13.90 -8.92 -4.35
C HIS A 26 -13.25 -7.55 -4.62
N ILE A 27 -12.06 -7.30 -4.06
CA ILE A 27 -11.29 -6.07 -4.32
C ILE A 27 -11.02 -5.91 -5.83
N VAL A 28 -10.50 -6.94 -6.48
CA VAL A 28 -10.14 -6.87 -7.90
C VAL A 28 -11.38 -6.72 -8.80
N MET A 29 -12.46 -7.43 -8.47
CA MET A 29 -13.75 -7.29 -9.15
C MET A 29 -14.29 -5.85 -9.04
N ARG A 30 -14.30 -5.28 -7.83
CA ARG A 30 -14.74 -3.90 -7.59
C ARG A 30 -13.83 -2.88 -8.26
N ALA A 31 -12.51 -3.13 -8.30
CA ALA A 31 -11.58 -2.30 -9.05
C ALA A 31 -11.98 -2.20 -10.53
N ALA A 32 -12.25 -3.34 -11.17
CA ALA A 32 -12.68 -3.38 -12.56
C ALA A 32 -14.02 -2.66 -12.78
N GLU A 33 -15.01 -2.90 -11.92
CA GLU A 33 -16.34 -2.26 -12.00
C GLU A 33 -16.26 -0.74 -11.87
N TYR A 34 -15.35 -0.23 -11.06
CA TYR A 34 -15.19 1.21 -10.81
C TYR A 34 -14.11 1.88 -11.65
N GLY A 35 -13.56 1.17 -12.66
CA GLY A 35 -12.57 1.72 -13.58
C GLY A 35 -11.21 1.99 -12.93
N ILE A 36 -10.92 1.34 -11.80
CA ILE A 36 -9.61 1.36 -11.14
C ILE A 36 -8.74 0.32 -11.85
N GLY A 37 -7.81 0.78 -12.68
CA GLY A 37 -7.01 -0.10 -13.55
C GLY A 37 -5.81 -0.73 -12.87
N ALA A 38 -5.41 -0.22 -11.68
CA ALA A 38 -4.33 -0.80 -10.90
C ALA A 38 -4.59 -0.70 -9.40
N VAL A 39 -4.22 -1.74 -8.65
CA VAL A 39 -4.27 -1.76 -7.19
C VAL A 39 -2.97 -2.34 -6.63
N ALA A 40 -2.61 -1.99 -5.39
CA ALA A 40 -1.59 -2.71 -4.64
C ALA A 40 -2.23 -3.35 -3.41
N ILE A 41 -1.98 -4.62 -3.19
CA ILE A 41 -2.38 -5.31 -1.95
C ILE A 41 -1.25 -5.14 -0.95
N THR A 42 -1.55 -4.49 0.17
CA THR A 42 -0.53 -4.00 1.12
C THR A 42 -0.89 -4.34 2.57
N ASP A 43 -1.28 -5.59 2.83
CA ASP A 43 -1.57 -6.05 4.18
C ASP A 43 -0.41 -5.82 5.16
N HIS A 44 -0.73 -5.62 6.43
CA HIS A 44 0.26 -5.40 7.48
C HIS A 44 1.21 -6.58 7.63
N ASN A 45 2.51 -6.35 7.47
CA ASN A 45 3.62 -7.29 7.67
C ASN A 45 3.45 -8.68 7.03
N ALA A 46 2.51 -8.83 6.08
CA ALA A 46 2.22 -10.09 5.43
C ALA A 46 1.79 -9.93 3.97
N SER A 47 2.06 -10.95 3.17
CA SER A 47 1.75 -10.98 1.73
C SER A 47 0.93 -12.18 1.29
N ALA A 48 0.34 -12.93 2.24
CA ALA A 48 -0.24 -14.24 1.95
C ALA A 48 -1.47 -14.19 1.02
N ASN A 49 -2.19 -13.06 0.95
CA ASN A 49 -3.34 -12.87 0.06
C ASN A 49 -2.95 -12.26 -1.32
N VAL A 50 -1.69 -11.83 -1.50
CA VAL A 50 -1.24 -11.28 -2.79
C VAL A 50 -1.31 -12.29 -3.93
N PRO A 51 -0.93 -13.58 -3.77
CA PRO A 51 -1.09 -14.58 -4.83
C PRO A 51 -2.53 -14.71 -5.30
N ALA A 52 -3.50 -14.73 -4.38
CA ALA A 52 -4.93 -14.79 -4.70
C ALA A 52 -5.39 -13.57 -5.50
N ALA A 53 -4.95 -12.37 -5.12
CA ALA A 53 -5.25 -11.14 -5.85
C ALA A 53 -4.66 -11.14 -7.26
N LEU A 54 -3.41 -11.60 -7.43
CA LEU A 54 -2.76 -11.72 -8.73
C LEU A 54 -3.49 -12.69 -9.66
N GLU A 55 -3.98 -13.82 -9.14
CA GLU A 55 -4.74 -14.80 -9.89
C GLU A 55 -6.13 -14.24 -10.25
N ALA A 56 -6.86 -13.67 -9.30
CA ALA A 56 -8.16 -13.04 -9.54
C ALA A 56 -8.06 -11.92 -10.60
N ALA A 57 -6.98 -11.14 -10.58
CA ALA A 57 -6.75 -10.02 -11.49
C ALA A 57 -6.71 -10.44 -12.98
N GLN A 58 -6.28 -11.67 -13.29
CA GLN A 58 -6.27 -12.18 -14.65
C GLN A 58 -7.67 -12.25 -15.27
N ARG A 59 -8.71 -12.40 -14.44
CA ARG A 59 -10.12 -12.48 -14.87
C ARG A 59 -10.70 -11.12 -15.25
N TYR A 60 -10.15 -10.03 -14.69
CA TYR A 60 -10.73 -8.67 -14.77
C TYR A 60 -9.86 -7.67 -15.50
N GLY A 61 -8.62 -8.02 -15.83
CA GLY A 61 -7.70 -7.11 -16.52
C GLY A 61 -7.20 -5.95 -15.65
N VAL A 62 -7.26 -6.09 -14.33
CA VAL A 62 -6.71 -5.13 -13.37
C VAL A 62 -5.25 -5.47 -13.09
N LYS A 63 -4.37 -4.48 -13.06
CA LYS A 63 -3.00 -4.68 -12.60
C LYS A 63 -2.98 -4.76 -11.08
N VAL A 64 -2.41 -5.83 -10.53
CA VAL A 64 -2.06 -5.90 -9.11
C VAL A 64 -0.55 -5.71 -8.96
N PHE A 65 -0.14 -4.74 -8.15
CA PHE A 65 1.22 -4.62 -7.67
C PHE A 65 1.36 -5.45 -6.39
N PRO A 66 2.29 -6.43 -6.35
CA PRO A 66 2.64 -7.10 -5.12
C PRO A 66 3.16 -6.09 -4.10
N GLY A 67 2.57 -6.03 -2.91
CA GLY A 67 2.92 -5.05 -1.90
C GLY A 67 2.78 -5.55 -0.47
N MET A 68 3.20 -4.72 0.45
CA MET A 68 3.09 -4.92 1.89
C MET A 68 3.20 -3.58 2.60
N GLU A 69 2.36 -3.31 3.58
CA GLU A 69 2.60 -2.23 4.52
C GLU A 69 3.32 -2.79 5.75
N VAL A 70 4.53 -2.28 6.04
CA VAL A 70 5.28 -2.70 7.22
C VAL A 70 5.28 -1.60 8.27
N GLU A 71 5.26 -2.01 9.54
CA GLU A 71 5.48 -1.12 10.67
C GLU A 71 6.95 -1.20 11.09
N SER A 72 7.68 -0.09 10.98
CA SER A 72 9.09 -0.01 11.38
C SER A 72 9.27 -0.01 12.89
N SER A 73 10.51 -0.16 13.37
CA SER A 73 10.83 -0.10 14.82
C SER A 73 10.51 1.25 15.45
N GLU A 74 10.37 2.30 14.66
CA GLU A 74 9.91 3.62 15.08
C GLU A 74 8.38 3.74 15.13
N GLU A 75 7.64 2.63 14.92
CA GLU A 75 6.17 2.61 14.80
C GLU A 75 5.65 3.49 13.65
N ALA A 76 6.38 3.53 12.53
CA ALA A 76 5.96 4.22 11.32
C ALA A 76 5.60 3.21 10.23
N HIS A 77 4.47 3.43 9.55
CA HIS A 77 4.02 2.59 8.45
C HIS A 77 4.71 2.99 7.14
N ILE A 78 5.10 1.99 6.38
CA ILE A 78 5.80 2.12 5.11
C ILE A 78 5.20 1.13 4.11
N VAL A 79 4.65 1.64 3.02
CA VAL A 79 4.20 0.82 1.90
C VAL A 79 5.41 0.43 1.05
N ALA A 80 5.59 -0.86 0.84
CA ALA A 80 6.58 -1.46 -0.04
C ALA A 80 5.88 -2.08 -1.24
N LEU A 81 6.29 -1.72 -2.47
CA LEU A 81 5.70 -2.20 -3.72
C LEU A 81 6.76 -2.87 -4.58
N PHE A 82 6.35 -3.91 -5.31
CA PHE A 82 7.22 -4.70 -6.17
C PHE A 82 6.56 -5.00 -7.53
N ASP A 83 7.38 -5.40 -8.51
CA ASP A 83 6.90 -5.83 -9.82
C ASP A 83 6.43 -7.28 -9.83
N THR A 84 7.07 -8.12 -9.02
CA THR A 84 6.85 -9.58 -9.04
C THR A 84 6.61 -10.18 -7.67
N LEU A 85 5.91 -11.33 -7.67
CA LEU A 85 5.66 -12.08 -6.45
C LEU A 85 6.95 -12.60 -5.81
N GLU A 86 7.96 -12.95 -6.61
CA GLU A 86 9.26 -13.45 -6.12
C GLU A 86 10.01 -12.37 -5.33
N GLN A 87 9.95 -11.11 -5.78
CA GLN A 87 10.52 -9.98 -5.04
C GLN A 87 9.81 -9.80 -3.70
N LEU A 88 8.48 -9.82 -3.71
CA LEU A 88 7.66 -9.71 -2.48
C LEU A 88 7.90 -10.89 -1.53
N GLN A 89 8.02 -12.11 -2.04
CA GLN A 89 8.35 -13.29 -1.21
C GLN A 89 9.73 -13.17 -0.57
N SER A 90 10.72 -12.64 -1.30
CA SER A 90 12.05 -12.36 -0.74
C SER A 90 11.98 -11.30 0.35
N TRP A 91 11.12 -10.28 0.19
CA TRP A 91 10.83 -9.29 1.21
C TRP A 91 10.11 -9.92 2.41
N GLN A 92 9.12 -10.80 2.20
CA GLN A 92 8.40 -11.50 3.27
C GLN A 92 9.36 -12.30 4.17
N LEU A 93 10.35 -12.98 3.60
CA LEU A 93 11.35 -13.72 4.39
C LEU A 93 12.12 -12.79 5.33
N LEU A 94 12.53 -11.60 4.86
CA LEU A 94 13.18 -10.61 5.72
C LEU A 94 12.23 -10.09 6.81
N VAL A 95 10.97 -9.81 6.46
CA VAL A 95 9.97 -9.40 7.44
C VAL A 95 9.77 -10.46 8.51
N ASP A 96 9.65 -11.73 8.12
CA ASP A 96 9.46 -12.86 9.04
C ASP A 96 10.62 -12.99 10.05
N GLU A 97 11.88 -12.74 9.62
CA GLU A 97 13.06 -12.74 10.49
C GLU A 97 13.05 -11.58 11.51
N HIS A 98 12.32 -10.50 11.20
CA HIS A 98 12.31 -9.28 12.01
C HIS A 98 11.01 -9.06 12.79
N MET A 99 10.02 -9.96 12.65
CA MET A 99 8.81 -9.97 13.48
C MET A 99 9.13 -10.37 14.93
N ASN A 100 8.41 -9.82 15.88
CA ASN A 100 8.64 -10.04 17.31
C ASN A 100 8.12 -11.38 17.85
N GLY A 101 7.50 -12.23 17.02
CA GLY A 101 6.97 -13.54 17.39
C GLY A 101 5.70 -13.53 18.25
N MET A 102 5.05 -12.39 18.43
CA MET A 102 3.76 -12.30 19.14
C MET A 102 2.67 -13.05 18.37
N LEU A 103 1.81 -13.74 19.10
CA LEU A 103 0.63 -14.38 18.54
C LEU A 103 -0.56 -13.40 18.53
N ASN A 104 -1.42 -13.55 17.52
CA ASN A 104 -2.65 -12.80 17.42
C ASN A 104 -3.64 -13.21 18.52
N ASP A 105 -4.33 -12.23 19.06
CA ASP A 105 -5.50 -12.41 19.92
C ASP A 105 -6.74 -11.94 19.14
N VAL A 106 -7.46 -12.91 18.59
CA VAL A 106 -8.63 -12.66 17.72
C VAL A 106 -9.72 -11.86 18.42
N GLU A 107 -9.92 -12.07 19.72
CA GLU A 107 -10.93 -11.31 20.48
C GLU A 107 -10.55 -9.83 20.64
N ARG A 108 -9.24 -9.55 20.63
CA ARG A 108 -8.71 -8.19 20.82
C ARG A 108 -8.42 -7.47 19.52
N PHE A 109 -7.85 -8.16 18.54
CA PHE A 109 -7.33 -7.52 17.32
C PHE A 109 -8.12 -7.87 16.06
N GLY A 110 -8.94 -8.93 16.09
CA GLY A 110 -9.64 -9.45 14.92
C GLY A 110 -8.94 -10.67 14.31
N ALA A 111 -9.64 -11.34 13.41
CA ALA A 111 -9.13 -12.50 12.70
C ALA A 111 -8.24 -12.06 11.51
N GLN A 112 -7.30 -12.91 11.12
CA GLN A 112 -6.34 -12.68 10.04
C GLN A 112 -6.43 -13.84 9.05
N TYR A 113 -7.30 -13.69 8.03
CA TYR A 113 -7.63 -14.80 7.14
C TYR A 113 -6.84 -14.77 5.84
N VAL A 114 -6.30 -15.94 5.49
CA VAL A 114 -5.73 -16.23 4.17
C VAL A 114 -6.79 -16.97 3.36
N VAL A 115 -7.05 -16.48 2.15
CA VAL A 115 -8.02 -17.06 1.21
C VAL A 115 -7.36 -17.29 -0.16
N ASP A 116 -8.00 -18.09 -0.99
CA ASP A 116 -7.59 -18.30 -2.38
C ASP A 116 -8.27 -17.29 -3.35
N ALA A 117 -8.04 -17.46 -4.64
CA ALA A 117 -8.56 -16.58 -5.70
C ALA A 117 -10.09 -16.69 -5.93
N ASP A 118 -10.75 -17.64 -5.31
CA ASP A 118 -12.20 -17.82 -5.31
C ASP A 118 -12.82 -17.46 -3.95
N ASP A 119 -12.02 -16.77 -3.07
CA ASP A 119 -12.39 -16.33 -1.73
C ASP A 119 -12.67 -17.48 -0.74
N GLU A 120 -12.21 -18.70 -1.05
CA GLU A 120 -12.33 -19.84 -0.16
C GLU A 120 -11.25 -19.78 0.94
N PHE A 121 -11.66 -20.10 2.17
CA PHE A 121 -10.77 -20.09 3.33
C PHE A 121 -9.65 -21.12 3.18
N VAL A 122 -8.41 -20.68 3.34
CA VAL A 122 -7.20 -21.52 3.32
C VAL A 122 -6.68 -21.76 4.73
N ARG A 123 -6.42 -20.69 5.48
CA ARG A 123 -5.90 -20.74 6.85
C ARG A 123 -6.06 -19.42 7.57
N GLU A 124 -5.93 -19.45 8.88
CA GLU A 124 -5.76 -18.27 9.71
C GLU A 124 -4.27 -18.01 9.97
N GLU A 125 -3.84 -16.75 9.87
CA GLU A 125 -2.49 -16.34 10.27
C GLU A 125 -2.45 -16.13 11.78
N GLN A 126 -1.54 -16.86 12.43
CA GLN A 126 -1.46 -16.92 13.90
C GLN A 126 -0.55 -15.83 14.50
N ARG A 127 0.36 -15.26 13.71
CA ARG A 127 1.24 -14.19 14.18
C ARG A 127 0.47 -12.87 14.22
N LEU A 128 0.72 -12.05 15.22
CA LEU A 128 0.16 -10.69 15.26
C LEU A 128 0.82 -9.85 14.17
N LEU A 129 0.08 -9.56 13.10
CA LEU A 129 0.59 -8.81 11.96
C LEU A 129 0.69 -7.31 12.27
N HIS A 130 -0.16 -6.80 13.14
CA HIS A 130 -0.18 -5.39 13.53
C HIS A 130 0.78 -5.14 14.72
N ALA A 131 2.07 -5.30 14.46
CA ALA A 131 3.13 -5.12 15.45
C ALA A 131 4.43 -4.67 14.77
N PRO A 132 5.22 -3.78 15.41
CA PRO A 132 6.42 -3.25 14.79
C PRO A 132 7.49 -4.33 14.57
N LEU A 133 8.18 -4.20 13.44
CA LEU A 133 9.36 -4.97 13.12
C LEU A 133 10.57 -4.45 13.93
N SER A 134 11.63 -5.24 14.02
CA SER A 134 12.93 -4.77 14.54
C SER A 134 13.74 -3.96 13.52
N LEU A 135 13.23 -3.76 12.29
CA LEU A 135 13.85 -2.94 11.25
C LEU A 135 13.51 -1.46 11.44
N THR A 136 14.51 -0.60 11.34
CA THR A 136 14.26 0.85 11.24
C THR A 136 13.69 1.23 9.88
N ALA A 137 13.01 2.37 9.79
CA ALA A 137 12.47 2.89 8.53
C ALA A 137 13.56 2.99 7.43
N ALA A 138 14.76 3.43 7.78
CA ALA A 138 15.90 3.50 6.85
C ALA A 138 16.31 2.10 6.35
N GLN A 139 16.32 1.10 7.21
CA GLN A 139 16.63 -0.29 6.82
C GLN A 139 15.53 -0.86 5.92
N VAL A 140 14.26 -0.62 6.21
CA VAL A 140 13.13 -1.01 5.33
C VAL A 140 13.34 -0.45 3.94
N VAL A 141 13.55 0.87 3.80
CA VAL A 141 13.76 1.52 2.50
C VAL A 141 14.94 0.93 1.76
N GLN A 142 16.07 0.72 2.45
CA GLN A 142 17.28 0.15 1.86
C GLN A 142 17.05 -1.29 1.34
N GLN A 143 16.41 -2.15 2.14
CA GLN A 143 16.16 -3.55 1.77
C GLN A 143 15.17 -3.67 0.62
N VAL A 144 14.08 -2.91 0.65
CA VAL A 144 13.10 -2.87 -0.45
C VAL A 144 13.76 -2.40 -1.75
N ALA A 145 14.60 -1.35 -1.69
CA ALA A 145 15.34 -0.86 -2.85
C ALA A 145 16.32 -1.92 -3.39
N ALA A 146 17.01 -2.66 -2.53
CA ALA A 146 17.93 -3.75 -2.91
C ALA A 146 17.20 -4.90 -3.65
N LEU A 147 15.93 -5.15 -3.33
CA LEU A 147 15.06 -6.10 -4.01
C LEU A 147 14.40 -5.52 -5.29
N GLY A 148 14.73 -4.28 -5.68
CA GLY A 148 14.16 -3.61 -6.85
C GLY A 148 12.82 -2.92 -6.60
N GLY A 149 12.30 -2.96 -5.39
CA GLY A 149 11.02 -2.36 -5.00
C GLY A 149 11.06 -0.84 -4.88
N LEU A 150 9.94 -0.31 -4.46
CA LEU A 150 9.68 1.12 -4.23
C LEU A 150 9.04 1.26 -2.83
N THR A 151 9.38 2.31 -2.08
CA THR A 151 8.76 2.62 -0.79
C THR A 151 8.05 3.96 -0.80
N ILE A 152 6.90 4.00 -0.12
CA ILE A 152 6.09 5.20 0.13
C ILE A 152 5.99 5.35 1.66
N ALA A 153 6.28 6.55 2.18
CA ALA A 153 6.00 6.85 3.57
C ALA A 153 4.48 7.00 3.74
N ALA A 154 3.85 6.06 4.45
CA ALA A 154 2.39 5.98 4.54
C ALA A 154 1.79 7.13 5.37
N HIS A 155 0.61 7.61 4.95
CA HIS A 155 -0.28 8.57 5.64
C HIS A 155 0.43 9.54 6.60
N ILE A 156 1.44 10.29 6.09
CA ILE A 156 2.36 11.12 6.88
C ILE A 156 1.69 12.21 7.72
N ASP A 157 0.42 12.52 7.47
CA ASP A 157 -0.39 13.51 8.20
C ASP A 157 -1.06 12.94 9.45
N ARG A 158 -1.00 11.61 9.68
CA ARG A 158 -1.54 10.99 10.90
C ARG A 158 -0.64 11.25 12.11
N PRO A 159 -1.21 11.43 13.31
CA PRO A 159 -0.43 11.65 14.53
C PRO A 159 0.27 10.39 15.06
N SER A 160 -0.20 9.20 14.68
CA SER A 160 0.35 7.89 15.02
C SER A 160 0.60 7.08 13.76
N TYR A 161 1.49 6.10 13.84
CA TYR A 161 1.87 5.22 12.74
C TYR A 161 2.37 5.95 11.49
N SER A 162 2.86 7.16 11.63
CA SER A 162 3.42 7.92 10.52
C SER A 162 4.84 8.38 10.83
N ILE A 163 5.67 8.45 9.79
CA ILE A 163 7.06 8.86 9.98
C ILE A 163 7.19 10.30 10.50
N LEU A 164 6.28 11.20 10.11
CA LEU A 164 6.26 12.56 10.67
C LEU A 164 5.77 12.60 12.12
N GLY A 165 4.85 11.73 12.49
CA GLY A 165 4.39 11.59 13.87
C GLY A 165 5.50 11.10 14.80
N GLN A 166 6.33 10.17 14.34
CA GLN A 166 7.38 9.54 15.11
C GLN A 166 8.71 10.31 15.08
N LEU A 167 9.15 10.77 13.91
CA LEU A 167 10.45 11.41 13.72
C LEU A 167 10.38 12.93 13.52
N GLY A 168 9.22 13.47 13.20
CA GLY A 168 9.00 14.91 13.01
C GLY A 168 9.29 15.41 11.60
N PHE A 169 10.11 14.74 10.80
CA PHE A 169 10.47 15.09 9.42
C PHE A 169 10.99 13.87 8.66
N ILE A 170 11.04 13.97 7.32
CA ILE A 170 11.68 12.99 6.45
C ILE A 170 12.95 13.60 5.88
N GLU A 171 14.09 12.97 6.14
CA GLU A 171 15.35 13.39 5.53
C GLU A 171 15.36 13.07 4.03
N PRO A 172 15.91 13.95 3.18
CA PRO A 172 15.91 13.75 1.72
C PRO A 172 16.65 12.49 1.27
N ASP A 173 17.63 12.02 2.03
CA ASP A 173 18.44 10.85 1.77
C ASP A 173 17.85 9.55 2.36
N PHE A 174 16.68 9.59 2.99
CA PHE A 174 15.97 8.39 3.44
C PHE A 174 15.69 7.42 2.28
N GLY A 175 15.45 7.94 1.07
CA GLY A 175 15.27 7.14 -0.13
C GLY A 175 13.83 6.75 -0.44
N PHE A 176 12.84 7.29 0.25
CA PHE A 176 11.43 7.14 -0.15
C PHE A 176 11.19 7.69 -1.55
N ALA A 177 10.34 7.04 -2.32
CA ALA A 177 9.95 7.50 -3.65
C ALA A 177 8.83 8.54 -3.60
N ALA A 178 7.96 8.47 -2.58
CA ALA A 178 6.84 9.38 -2.34
C ALA A 178 6.48 9.42 -0.86
N ALA A 179 5.64 10.38 -0.51
CA ALA A 179 4.95 10.46 0.76
C ALA A 179 3.44 10.44 0.52
N GLU A 180 2.73 9.59 1.24
CA GLU A 180 1.27 9.52 1.15
C GLU A 180 0.63 10.49 2.14
N ILE A 181 -0.39 11.21 1.65
CA ILE A 181 -1.29 12.00 2.49
C ILE A 181 -2.62 11.26 2.56
N SER A 182 -3.12 11.01 3.76
CA SER A 182 -4.39 10.32 3.95
C SER A 182 -5.56 11.03 3.22
N ALA A 183 -6.64 10.30 2.94
CA ALA A 183 -7.84 10.87 2.35
C ALA A 183 -8.35 12.12 3.11
N ALA A 184 -8.34 12.06 4.44
CA ALA A 184 -8.74 13.17 5.30
C ALA A 184 -7.75 14.37 5.23
N GLY A 185 -6.44 14.08 5.19
CA GLY A 185 -5.40 15.10 5.03
C GLY A 185 -5.46 15.78 3.66
N TRP A 186 -5.77 15.00 2.62
CA TRP A 186 -5.95 15.51 1.26
C TRP A 186 -7.13 16.48 1.17
N GLN A 187 -8.30 16.10 1.71
CA GLN A 187 -9.48 16.96 1.79
C GLN A 187 -9.22 18.25 2.57
N ARG A 188 -8.41 18.19 3.63
CA ARG A 188 -8.00 19.37 4.42
C ARG A 188 -6.91 20.20 3.77
N LYS A 189 -6.42 19.80 2.59
CA LYS A 189 -5.38 20.50 1.81
C LYS A 189 -4.07 20.69 2.57
N LEU A 190 -3.62 19.64 3.25
CA LEU A 190 -2.41 19.70 4.07
C LEU A 190 -1.10 19.68 3.27
N GLN A 191 -1.13 19.45 1.94
CA GLN A 191 0.03 19.28 1.07
C GLN A 191 1.07 20.40 1.25
N SER A 192 0.65 21.64 1.13
CA SER A 192 1.56 22.80 1.24
C SER A 192 2.19 22.93 2.63
N LYS A 193 1.46 22.54 3.69
CA LYS A 193 1.95 22.56 5.06
C LYS A 193 2.98 21.46 5.31
N LEU A 194 2.79 20.29 4.70
CA LEU A 194 3.63 19.12 4.94
C LEU A 194 4.85 19.05 4.01
N GLN A 195 4.85 19.75 2.87
CA GLN A 195 5.88 19.64 1.83
C GLN A 195 7.31 19.74 2.37
N ARG A 196 7.57 20.71 3.26
CA ARG A 196 8.90 20.88 3.84
C ARG A 196 9.27 19.75 4.79
N LEU A 197 8.32 19.30 5.63
CA LEU A 197 8.54 18.21 6.59
C LEU A 197 8.72 16.86 5.89
N ALA A 198 8.07 16.71 4.74
CA ALA A 198 8.19 15.51 3.89
C ALA A 198 9.45 15.53 3.00
N GLY A 199 10.45 16.39 3.23
CA GLY A 199 11.69 16.41 2.46
C GLY A 199 11.51 16.74 0.99
N TYR A 200 10.42 17.42 0.61
CA TYR A 200 10.03 17.72 -0.78
C TYR A 200 9.73 16.50 -1.65
N LEU A 201 9.42 15.37 -1.04
CA LEU A 201 8.92 14.19 -1.77
C LEU A 201 7.65 14.52 -2.57
N PRO A 202 7.42 13.86 -3.72
CA PRO A 202 6.14 13.91 -4.39
C PRO A 202 5.07 13.30 -3.47
N PHE A 203 3.85 13.85 -3.53
CA PHE A 203 2.73 13.31 -2.78
C PHE A 203 1.91 12.36 -3.62
N VAL A 204 1.43 11.31 -2.96
CA VAL A 204 0.36 10.41 -3.41
C VAL A 204 -0.78 10.47 -2.40
N THR A 205 -1.94 9.97 -2.79
CA THR A 205 -3.05 9.73 -1.86
C THR A 205 -3.81 8.51 -2.33
N ASP A 206 -3.94 7.56 -1.45
CA ASP A 206 -4.57 6.28 -1.68
C ASP A 206 -5.75 6.11 -0.72
N SER A 207 -6.52 5.06 -0.86
CA SER A 207 -7.69 4.87 0.01
C SER A 207 -7.30 4.45 1.42
N ASP A 208 -6.23 3.68 1.57
CA ASP A 208 -5.89 2.95 2.80
C ASP A 208 -7.13 2.19 3.33
N ALA A 209 -7.81 1.54 2.38
CA ALA A 209 -9.14 1.00 2.60
C ALA A 209 -9.10 -0.29 3.39
N HIS A 210 -9.99 -0.35 4.37
CA HIS A 210 -10.24 -1.50 5.23
C HIS A 210 -11.67 -2.04 5.05
N ASN A 211 -12.45 -1.42 4.17
CA ASN A 211 -13.78 -1.85 3.72
C ASN A 211 -14.01 -1.44 2.26
N ILE A 212 -14.96 -2.09 1.61
CA ILE A 212 -15.24 -1.88 0.18
C ILE A 212 -15.75 -0.47 -0.12
N TYR A 213 -16.50 0.14 0.78
CA TYR A 213 -17.01 1.50 0.59
C TYR A 213 -15.85 2.50 0.52
N ASP A 214 -14.94 2.47 1.48
CA ASP A 214 -13.76 3.36 1.48
C ASP A 214 -12.84 3.07 0.29
N PHE A 215 -12.72 1.80 -0.13
CA PHE A 215 -11.99 1.44 -1.33
C PHE A 215 -12.57 2.13 -2.57
N VAL A 216 -13.86 2.01 -2.84
CA VAL A 216 -14.43 2.57 -4.07
C VAL A 216 -14.60 4.09 -4.01
N GLN A 217 -14.90 4.67 -2.85
CA GLN A 217 -15.13 6.10 -2.66
C GLN A 217 -13.88 6.91 -2.32
N GLY A 218 -12.81 6.26 -1.84
CA GLY A 218 -11.57 6.92 -1.44
C GLY A 218 -10.80 7.53 -2.62
N PRO A 219 -9.87 8.43 -2.35
CA PRO A 219 -9.03 9.04 -3.37
C PRO A 219 -8.08 8.02 -3.99
N LYS A 220 -7.67 8.30 -5.22
CA LYS A 220 -6.76 7.49 -6.04
C LYS A 220 -5.70 8.37 -6.68
N ASN A 221 -4.72 7.73 -7.28
CA ASN A 221 -3.72 8.38 -8.11
C ASN A 221 -4.01 8.12 -9.59
N LEU A 222 -3.98 9.16 -10.42
CA LEU A 222 -4.01 8.98 -11.87
C LEU A 222 -2.56 8.89 -12.38
N LEU A 223 -2.19 7.71 -12.82
CA LEU A 223 -0.85 7.41 -13.33
C LEU A 223 -0.78 7.67 -14.84
N GLN A 224 0.18 8.47 -15.28
CA GLN A 224 0.54 8.64 -16.68
C GLN A 224 1.88 7.95 -16.91
N VAL A 225 1.86 6.75 -17.47
CA VAL A 225 3.00 5.83 -17.61
C VAL A 225 2.98 5.11 -18.95
N GLU A 226 4.10 4.52 -19.35
CA GLU A 226 4.12 3.63 -20.53
C GLU A 226 3.65 2.23 -20.16
N GLU A 227 4.12 1.71 -19.02
CA GLU A 227 3.79 0.40 -18.49
C GLU A 227 3.50 0.50 -16.99
N LEU A 228 2.74 -0.44 -16.45
CA LEU A 228 2.46 -0.52 -15.01
C LEU A 228 3.56 -1.34 -14.32
N THR A 229 4.73 -0.71 -14.12
CA THR A 229 5.93 -1.27 -13.46
C THR A 229 6.49 -0.33 -12.40
N ILE A 230 7.26 -0.86 -11.47
CA ILE A 230 7.95 -0.06 -10.43
C ILE A 230 8.92 0.95 -11.07
N ALA A 231 9.59 0.59 -12.15
CA ALA A 231 10.48 1.51 -12.87
C ALA A 231 9.71 2.72 -13.44
N GLU A 232 8.55 2.50 -14.04
CA GLU A 232 7.70 3.54 -14.59
C GLU A 232 7.05 4.39 -13.47
N LEU A 233 6.64 3.78 -12.35
CA LEU A 233 6.16 4.51 -11.17
C LEU A 233 7.23 5.46 -10.62
N LYS A 234 8.49 5.01 -10.50
CA LYS A 234 9.62 5.86 -10.09
C LYS A 234 9.82 7.04 -11.03
N LEU A 235 9.68 6.85 -12.33
CA LEU A 235 9.77 7.92 -13.32
C LEU A 235 8.59 8.89 -13.22
N ALA A 236 7.37 8.37 -13.01
CA ALA A 236 6.16 9.17 -12.89
C ALA A 236 6.17 10.03 -11.61
N LEU A 237 6.58 9.47 -10.48
CA LEU A 237 6.76 10.20 -9.22
C LEU A 237 7.83 11.28 -9.33
N ALA A 238 8.90 11.03 -10.11
CA ALA A 238 9.95 12.02 -10.38
C ALA A 238 9.58 13.04 -11.48
N GLY A 239 8.40 12.94 -12.11
CA GLY A 239 7.97 13.82 -13.21
C GLY A 239 8.86 13.74 -14.45
N LYS A 240 9.46 12.58 -14.75
CA LYS A 240 10.43 12.39 -15.82
C LYS A 240 9.81 11.81 -17.09
N GLY A 241 10.24 12.30 -18.27
CA GLY A 241 9.90 11.72 -19.57
C GLY A 241 8.41 11.77 -19.89
N MET A 242 7.71 12.86 -19.57
CA MET A 242 6.25 13.05 -19.71
C MET A 242 5.40 12.11 -18.83
N ARG A 243 6.01 11.36 -17.93
CA ARG A 243 5.33 10.54 -16.94
C ARG A 243 4.93 11.40 -15.75
N ASN A 244 3.81 11.10 -15.15
CA ASN A 244 3.30 11.90 -14.03
C ASN A 244 2.40 11.07 -13.11
N VAL A 245 2.25 11.53 -11.87
CA VAL A 245 1.25 11.06 -10.91
C VAL A 245 0.39 12.26 -10.51
N LEU A 246 -0.92 12.14 -10.68
CA LEU A 246 -1.90 13.15 -10.28
C LEU A 246 -2.73 12.56 -9.12
N PRO A 247 -2.41 12.91 -7.87
CA PRO A 247 -3.13 12.40 -6.71
C PRO A 247 -4.50 13.06 -6.52
N GLY A 248 -5.36 12.45 -5.70
CA GLY A 248 -6.67 13.00 -5.32
C GLY A 248 -7.73 12.89 -6.40
N GLN A 249 -7.62 11.88 -7.25
CA GLN A 249 -8.65 11.54 -8.23
C GLN A 249 -9.69 10.60 -7.61
N PHE A 250 -10.86 10.57 -8.20
CA PHE A 250 -11.96 9.68 -7.80
C PHE A 250 -12.43 8.91 -9.02
N SER A 251 -12.95 7.71 -8.81
CA SER A 251 -13.61 6.95 -9.87
C SER A 251 -14.75 7.78 -10.49
N ASP A 252 -14.93 7.69 -11.80
CA ASP A 252 -16.03 8.41 -12.49
C ASP A 252 -17.42 7.96 -12.02
N PHE A 253 -17.54 6.77 -11.45
CA PHE A 253 -18.76 6.26 -10.84
C PHE A 253 -19.10 6.89 -9.47
N CYS A 254 -18.20 7.66 -8.89
CA CYS A 254 -18.42 8.38 -7.62
C CYS A 254 -18.93 9.82 -7.83
N LYS A 255 -19.21 10.23 -9.06
CA LYS A 255 -19.61 11.62 -9.41
C LYS A 255 -21.13 11.80 -9.49
N GLU A 256 -21.93 10.79 -9.17
CA GLU A 256 -23.37 10.84 -9.00
C GLU A 256 -23.70 10.77 -7.50
#